data_2e43d15acbd473ed3037f01622b65213
#
_entry.id   2e43d15acbd473ed3037f01622b65213
#
_cell.length_a   1.000
_cell.length_b   1.000
_cell.length_c   1.000
_cell.angle_alpha   90.00
_cell.angle_beta   90.00
_cell.angle_gamma   90.00
#
_symmetry.space_group_name_H-M   'P 1'
#
loop_
_entity.id
_entity.type
_entity.pdbx_description
1 polymer ?
#
loop_
_entity_poly.entity_id
_entity_poly.type
_entity_poly.pdbx_seq_one_letter_code
_entity_poly.pdbx_strand_id
1 'polypeptide(L)'
;MTAGPSAAILSATNKVCFREVAMLKIRTMLFALAATAAMTAAPAQAQYPDKQITMMVCFPAGGGTDIAARLVNTQLGEALGKPVIVENRGGAGGNIAIAAMKRLPADGYTLLVCSSAYVVNPSLYANAAYDPIKDFVPLMVLGASPNVFVVPEKSPIKSMKEFIEKAKENGGTFNWTSPGAGTTPQLAGELIKLRTGIQMQHIPFPGAGPATNAVLAGTVDLYTANIGSVQGLIDGGKVRPIAVTSKTRWAPMPDVPTLDEIGIKDAESDTFQGVYVLAGTPQPVIDRLAKELSAILARPDVKEKFAKIGLPVVADGPAAFMKRVQHEVPTYKEVIDKAGLRIQ
;
A
#
# COMPACT_ATOMS: atom_id res chain seq x y z
N MET A 1 82.40 -44.77 -55.02
CA MET A 1 81.03 -45.20 -54.77
C MET A 1 80.40 -44.15 -53.86
N THR A 2 79.57 -43.30 -54.38
CA THR A 2 79.01 -42.11 -53.77
C THR A 2 77.70 -42.46 -53.05
N ALA A 3 77.64 -42.27 -51.75
CA ALA A 3 76.37 -42.37 -50.97
C ALA A 3 75.58 -41.10 -51.17
N GLY A 4 74.33 -41.24 -51.63
CA GLY A 4 73.44 -40.12 -51.99
C GLY A 4 72.78 -39.41 -50.81
N PRO A 5 72.34 -38.19 -51.04
CA PRO A 5 71.82 -37.25 -49.96
C PRO A 5 70.33 -37.45 -49.60
N SER A 6 69.75 -38.66 -49.72
CA SER A 6 68.32 -38.87 -49.65
C SER A 6 67.75 -39.07 -48.21
N ALA A 7 68.56 -39.47 -47.25
CA ALA A 7 68.07 -39.81 -45.91
C ALA A 7 67.89 -38.62 -44.96
N ALA A 8 68.61 -37.50 -45.21
CA ALA A 8 68.54 -36.32 -44.34
C ALA A 8 67.30 -35.44 -44.59
N ILE A 9 66.77 -35.41 -45.81
CA ILE A 9 65.60 -34.58 -46.15
C ILE A 9 64.30 -35.20 -45.64
N LEU A 10 64.15 -36.52 -45.61
CA LEU A 10 62.99 -37.22 -45.07
C LEU A 10 62.86 -37.10 -43.54
N SER A 11 64.00 -36.95 -42.81
CA SER A 11 63.96 -36.73 -41.34
C SER A 11 63.54 -35.31 -40.92
N ALA A 12 63.85 -34.29 -41.73
CA ALA A 12 63.50 -32.89 -41.43
C ALA A 12 62.03 -32.60 -41.72
N THR A 13 61.47 -33.14 -42.80
CA THR A 13 60.03 -32.98 -43.14
C THR A 13 59.12 -33.66 -42.15
N ASN A 14 59.49 -34.80 -41.58
CA ASN A 14 58.70 -35.50 -40.57
C ASN A 14 58.67 -34.74 -39.23
N LYS A 15 59.73 -34.06 -38.81
CA LYS A 15 59.81 -33.26 -37.59
C LYS A 15 59.01 -31.97 -37.71
N VAL A 16 58.94 -31.35 -38.88
CA VAL A 16 58.10 -30.12 -39.08
C VAL A 16 56.62 -30.49 -39.07
N CYS A 17 56.22 -31.58 -39.75
CA CYS A 17 54.80 -32.01 -39.73
C CYS A 17 54.31 -32.42 -38.34
N PHE A 18 55.16 -33.09 -37.55
CA PHE A 18 54.79 -33.41 -36.12
C PHE A 18 54.62 -32.15 -35.22
N ARG A 19 55.44 -31.14 -35.48
CA ARG A 19 55.33 -29.88 -34.72
C ARG A 19 54.04 -29.07 -35.05
N GLU A 20 53.65 -29.03 -36.33
CA GLU A 20 52.45 -28.37 -36.78
C GLU A 20 51.18 -29.06 -36.27
N VAL A 21 51.13 -30.40 -36.33
CA VAL A 21 49.99 -31.17 -35.77
C VAL A 21 49.90 -31.06 -34.25
N ALA A 22 51.04 -31.03 -33.56
CA ALA A 22 51.06 -30.80 -32.12
C ALA A 22 50.59 -29.39 -31.74
N MET A 23 51.01 -28.35 -32.47
CA MET A 23 50.56 -26.96 -32.25
C MET A 23 49.08 -26.79 -32.57
N LEU A 24 48.55 -27.46 -33.61
CA LEU A 24 47.12 -27.42 -33.94
C LEU A 24 46.26 -28.07 -32.84
N LYS A 25 46.70 -29.21 -32.29
CA LYS A 25 46.03 -29.87 -31.15
C LYS A 25 46.03 -29.02 -29.88
N ILE A 26 47.12 -28.34 -29.57
CA ILE A 26 47.22 -27.43 -28.45
C ILE A 26 46.29 -26.22 -28.63
N ARG A 27 46.24 -25.65 -29.84
CA ARG A 27 45.32 -24.54 -30.14
C ARG A 27 43.85 -24.95 -30.04
N THR A 28 43.45 -26.12 -30.53
CA THR A 28 42.09 -26.64 -30.40
C THR A 28 41.74 -26.96 -28.95
N MET A 29 42.69 -27.47 -28.17
CA MET A 29 42.46 -27.74 -26.74
C MET A 29 42.34 -26.46 -25.91
N LEU A 30 43.10 -25.41 -26.20
CA LEU A 30 42.98 -24.09 -25.60
C LEU A 30 41.68 -23.38 -25.99
N PHE A 31 41.24 -23.53 -27.25
CA PHE A 31 39.95 -22.99 -27.70
C PHE A 31 38.78 -23.73 -27.05
N ALA A 32 38.83 -25.03 -26.87
CA ALA A 32 37.84 -25.82 -26.18
C ALA A 32 37.76 -25.47 -24.67
N LEU A 33 38.92 -25.23 -24.02
CA LEU A 33 38.99 -24.81 -22.62
C LEU A 33 38.46 -23.39 -22.40
N ALA A 34 38.72 -22.46 -23.33
CA ALA A 34 38.18 -21.11 -23.32
C ALA A 34 36.66 -21.09 -23.56
N ALA A 35 36.15 -21.95 -24.43
CA ALA A 35 34.72 -22.09 -24.70
C ALA A 35 33.96 -22.67 -23.50
N THR A 36 34.54 -23.64 -22.76
CA THR A 36 33.95 -24.17 -21.53
C THR A 36 33.98 -23.16 -20.38
N ALA A 37 35.02 -22.33 -20.26
CA ALA A 37 35.07 -21.26 -19.26
C ALA A 37 34.05 -20.12 -19.54
N ALA A 38 33.74 -19.84 -20.80
CA ALA A 38 32.74 -18.85 -21.18
C ALA A 38 31.30 -19.33 -20.92
N MET A 39 31.02 -20.64 -20.91
CA MET A 39 29.69 -21.20 -20.63
C MET A 39 29.34 -21.24 -19.12
N THR A 40 30.32 -21.11 -18.22
CA THR A 40 30.08 -21.13 -16.76
C THR A 40 29.92 -19.73 -16.16
N ALA A 41 30.13 -18.68 -16.94
CA ALA A 41 29.80 -17.32 -16.52
C ALA A 41 28.28 -17.03 -16.69
N ALA A 42 27.45 -17.82 -16.03
CA ALA A 42 26.08 -17.36 -15.77
C ALA A 42 26.19 -16.00 -15.03
N PRO A 43 25.50 -14.93 -15.47
CA PRO A 43 25.53 -13.68 -14.74
C PRO A 43 25.11 -14.01 -13.31
N ALA A 44 26.01 -13.79 -12.36
CA ALA A 44 25.66 -13.82 -10.95
C ALA A 44 24.56 -12.78 -10.80
N GLN A 45 23.30 -13.23 -10.78
CA GLN A 45 22.16 -12.38 -10.51
C GLN A 45 22.45 -11.74 -9.17
N ALA A 46 22.80 -10.45 -9.17
CA ALA A 46 23.11 -9.72 -7.96
C ALA A 46 21.98 -10.00 -6.97
N GLN A 47 22.33 -10.60 -5.84
CA GLN A 47 21.35 -11.07 -4.85
C GLN A 47 20.62 -9.84 -4.29
N TYR A 48 19.37 -9.63 -4.72
CA TYR A 48 18.54 -8.54 -4.19
C TYR A 48 18.16 -8.83 -2.72
N PRO A 49 18.29 -7.84 -1.83
CA PRO A 49 18.94 -6.54 -2.01
C PRO A 49 20.47 -6.61 -1.78
N ASP A 50 21.25 -5.82 -2.51
CA ASP A 50 22.69 -5.62 -2.30
C ASP A 50 23.03 -4.32 -1.55
N LYS A 51 22.08 -3.39 -1.46
CA LYS A 51 22.18 -2.07 -0.80
C LYS A 51 20.95 -1.76 0.06
N GLN A 52 20.99 -0.62 0.74
CA GLN A 52 19.90 -0.09 1.56
C GLN A 52 18.61 0.11 0.75
N ILE A 53 17.46 -0.16 1.39
CA ILE A 53 16.12 0.10 0.87
C ILE A 53 15.52 1.30 1.59
N THR A 54 14.77 2.14 0.89
CA THR A 54 14.03 3.28 1.44
C THR A 54 12.53 3.04 1.40
N MET A 55 11.86 3.16 2.53
CA MET A 55 10.39 3.26 2.61
C MET A 55 10.01 4.74 2.59
N MET A 56 9.58 5.23 1.42
CA MET A 56 9.11 6.60 1.24
C MET A 56 7.66 6.69 1.72
N VAL A 57 7.44 7.36 2.84
CA VAL A 57 6.13 7.56 3.46
C VAL A 57 5.50 8.84 2.92
N CYS A 58 4.27 8.74 2.39
CA CYS A 58 3.57 9.85 1.73
C CYS A 58 2.97 10.89 2.70
N PHE A 59 3.23 10.81 4.00
CA PHE A 59 2.75 11.72 5.04
C PHE A 59 3.86 12.15 6.01
N PRO A 60 3.66 13.23 6.77
CA PRO A 60 4.60 13.66 7.80
C PRO A 60 4.84 12.57 8.85
N ALA A 61 6.01 12.66 9.49
CA ALA A 61 6.39 11.77 10.59
C ALA A 61 5.40 11.85 11.77
N GLY A 62 5.21 10.73 12.48
CA GLY A 62 4.30 10.60 13.61
C GLY A 62 2.85 10.34 13.24
N GLY A 63 2.48 10.35 11.96
CA GLY A 63 1.16 9.94 11.48
C GLY A 63 1.01 8.41 11.39
N GLY A 64 -0.23 7.93 11.26
CA GLY A 64 -0.53 6.48 11.21
C GLY A 64 0.26 5.72 10.13
N THR A 65 0.47 6.34 8.97
CA THR A 65 1.26 5.74 7.88
C THR A 65 2.74 5.61 8.24
N ASP A 66 3.32 6.62 8.89
CA ASP A 66 4.69 6.61 9.36
C ASP A 66 4.89 5.56 10.46
N ILE A 67 3.99 5.51 11.42
CA ILE A 67 4.03 4.51 12.50
C ILE A 67 3.93 3.10 11.91
N ALA A 68 3.00 2.86 10.98
CA ALA A 68 2.86 1.57 10.32
C ALA A 68 4.14 1.15 9.56
N ALA A 69 4.78 2.07 8.84
CA ALA A 69 6.06 1.82 8.18
C ALA A 69 7.16 1.45 9.18
N ARG A 70 7.26 2.18 10.31
CA ARG A 70 8.25 1.94 11.36
C ARG A 70 8.01 0.66 12.16
N LEU A 71 6.79 0.15 12.21
CA LEU A 71 6.50 -1.15 12.82
C LEU A 71 7.04 -2.34 12.02
N VAL A 72 7.35 -2.15 10.74
CA VAL A 72 7.83 -3.24 9.86
C VAL A 72 9.23 -3.02 9.30
N ASN A 73 9.76 -1.78 9.24
CA ASN A 73 11.01 -1.49 8.54
C ASN A 73 12.23 -2.21 9.13
N THR A 74 12.36 -2.26 10.45
CA THR A 74 13.51 -2.93 11.12
C THR A 74 13.48 -4.42 10.83
N GLN A 75 12.35 -5.09 11.04
CA GLN A 75 12.19 -6.52 10.78
C GLN A 75 12.39 -6.86 9.29
N LEU A 76 11.93 -5.97 8.38
CA LEU A 76 12.16 -6.14 6.96
C LEU A 76 13.66 -6.03 6.63
N GLY A 77 14.37 -5.10 7.27
CA GLY A 77 15.82 -4.97 7.11
C GLY A 77 16.57 -6.21 7.59
N GLU A 78 16.19 -6.75 8.75
CA GLU A 78 16.74 -8.00 9.29
C GLU A 78 16.50 -9.19 8.35
N ALA A 79 15.27 -9.35 7.84
CA ALA A 79 14.90 -10.44 6.92
C ALA A 79 15.61 -10.36 5.56
N LEU A 80 15.89 -9.15 5.09
CA LEU A 80 16.56 -8.90 3.82
C LEU A 80 18.09 -8.81 3.93
N GLY A 81 18.64 -8.68 5.15
CA GLY A 81 20.08 -8.54 5.39
C GLY A 81 20.64 -7.18 4.96
N LYS A 82 19.81 -6.18 4.77
CA LYS A 82 20.19 -4.80 4.42
C LYS A 82 19.30 -3.79 5.16
N PRO A 83 19.83 -2.61 5.53
CA PRO A 83 19.03 -1.60 6.21
C PRO A 83 17.79 -1.20 5.39
N VAL A 84 16.65 -1.06 6.08
CA VAL A 84 15.43 -0.45 5.52
C VAL A 84 15.14 0.80 6.32
N ILE A 85 15.25 1.96 5.68
CA ILE A 85 15.05 3.27 6.34
C ILE A 85 13.68 3.86 5.95
N VAL A 86 13.15 4.71 6.83
CA VAL A 86 11.90 5.46 6.57
C VAL A 86 12.24 6.90 6.25
N GLU A 87 11.76 7.38 5.09
CA GLU A 87 11.86 8.77 4.64
C GLU A 87 10.45 9.36 4.47
N ASN A 88 10.13 10.42 5.19
CA ASN A 88 8.82 11.07 5.10
C ASN A 88 8.82 12.18 4.05
N ARG A 89 7.87 12.13 3.08
CA ARG A 89 7.62 13.17 2.08
C ARG A 89 6.14 13.53 2.05
N GLY A 90 5.70 14.33 3.01
CA GLY A 90 4.31 14.79 3.08
C GLY A 90 4.00 15.90 2.08
N GLY A 91 2.69 16.13 1.88
CA GLY A 91 2.14 17.25 1.11
C GLY A 91 1.16 16.84 0.02
N ALA A 92 0.20 17.71 -0.28
CA ALA A 92 -0.87 17.51 -1.27
C ALA A 92 -1.56 16.13 -1.15
N GLY A 93 -1.94 15.74 0.07
CA GLY A 93 -2.58 14.44 0.33
C GLY A 93 -1.69 13.22 0.04
N GLY A 94 -0.37 13.38 -0.07
CA GLY A 94 0.58 12.32 -0.44
C GLY A 94 1.07 12.38 -1.89
N ASN A 95 0.46 13.22 -2.73
CA ASN A 95 0.81 13.32 -4.16
C ASN A 95 2.29 13.71 -4.38
N ILE A 96 2.91 14.48 -3.45
CA ILE A 96 4.33 14.86 -3.56
C ILE A 96 5.24 13.63 -3.51
N ALA A 97 5.01 12.70 -2.57
CA ALA A 97 5.79 11.47 -2.48
C ALA A 97 5.58 10.58 -3.70
N ILE A 98 4.32 10.42 -4.13
CA ILE A 98 3.95 9.58 -5.29
C ILE A 98 4.64 10.11 -6.57
N ALA A 99 4.57 11.42 -6.81
CA ALA A 99 5.22 12.05 -7.95
C ALA A 99 6.75 11.95 -7.89
N ALA A 100 7.36 12.06 -6.70
CA ALA A 100 8.79 11.87 -6.51
C ALA A 100 9.21 10.43 -6.83
N MET A 101 8.45 9.43 -6.34
CA MET A 101 8.74 8.02 -6.58
C MET A 101 8.69 7.67 -8.08
N LYS A 102 7.76 8.21 -8.85
CA LYS A 102 7.65 7.97 -10.30
C LYS A 102 8.91 8.35 -11.10
N ARG A 103 9.82 9.15 -10.53
CA ARG A 103 11.08 9.56 -11.15
C ARG A 103 12.25 8.65 -10.78
N LEU A 104 12.04 7.67 -9.91
CA LEU A 104 13.07 6.76 -9.45
C LEU A 104 13.11 5.48 -10.34
N PRO A 105 14.22 4.71 -10.27
CA PRO A 105 14.28 3.41 -10.93
C PRO A 105 13.26 2.41 -10.38
N ALA A 106 12.70 1.58 -11.25
CA ALA A 106 11.82 0.48 -10.88
C ALA A 106 12.64 -0.76 -10.49
N ASP A 107 13.51 -0.64 -9.49
CA ASP A 107 14.47 -1.66 -9.05
C ASP A 107 14.14 -2.28 -7.68
N GLY A 108 13.06 -1.80 -7.02
CA GLY A 108 12.62 -2.27 -5.72
C GLY A 108 13.39 -1.69 -4.52
N TYR A 109 14.35 -0.79 -4.70
CA TYR A 109 15.08 -0.14 -3.59
C TYR A 109 14.36 1.06 -2.99
N THR A 110 13.26 1.50 -3.61
CA THR A 110 12.32 2.44 -2.98
C THR A 110 10.94 1.82 -2.95
N LEU A 111 10.35 1.77 -1.75
CA LEU A 111 8.99 1.33 -1.50
C LEU A 111 8.15 2.56 -1.15
N LEU A 112 7.01 2.76 -1.79
CA LEU A 112 6.06 3.77 -1.35
C LEU A 112 5.20 3.20 -0.23
N VAL A 113 5.05 3.93 0.87
CA VAL A 113 4.08 3.62 1.93
C VAL A 113 3.05 4.74 1.98
N CYS A 114 1.82 4.41 1.63
CA CYS A 114 0.74 5.39 1.57
C CYS A 114 -0.56 4.82 2.13
N SER A 115 -1.45 5.72 2.58
CA SER A 115 -2.78 5.32 3.03
C SER A 115 -3.73 5.14 1.84
N SER A 116 -5.01 4.86 2.13
CA SER A 116 -6.12 4.87 1.16
C SER A 116 -6.21 6.16 0.34
N ALA A 117 -5.54 7.25 0.71
CA ALA A 117 -5.36 8.42 -0.13
C ALA A 117 -4.78 8.08 -1.51
N TYR A 118 -3.99 7.02 -1.61
CA TYR A 118 -3.46 6.53 -2.88
C TYR A 118 -4.55 6.19 -3.91
N VAL A 119 -5.67 5.61 -3.51
CA VAL A 119 -6.80 5.28 -4.41
C VAL A 119 -7.81 6.42 -4.55
N VAL A 120 -7.84 7.35 -3.60
CA VAL A 120 -8.74 8.52 -3.57
C VAL A 120 -8.23 9.67 -4.43
N ASN A 121 -6.95 10.00 -4.30
CA ASN A 121 -6.35 11.20 -4.88
C ASN A 121 -6.50 11.35 -6.41
N PRO A 122 -6.43 10.29 -7.24
CA PRO A 122 -6.61 10.44 -8.68
C PRO A 122 -7.95 11.06 -9.09
N SER A 123 -8.97 10.89 -8.26
CA SER A 123 -10.30 11.49 -8.49
C SER A 123 -10.48 12.81 -7.74
N LEU A 124 -9.83 12.96 -6.58
CA LEU A 124 -9.97 14.12 -5.72
C LEU A 124 -9.16 15.32 -6.20
N TYR A 125 -7.92 15.11 -6.64
CA TYR A 125 -7.01 16.19 -7.08
C TYR A 125 -6.97 16.26 -8.59
N ALA A 126 -7.25 17.44 -9.15
CA ALA A 126 -7.18 17.67 -10.61
C ALA A 126 -5.78 17.38 -11.20
N ASN A 127 -4.73 17.55 -10.38
CA ASN A 127 -3.32 17.38 -10.76
C ASN A 127 -2.67 16.12 -10.19
N ALA A 128 -3.44 15.08 -9.83
CA ALA A 128 -2.87 13.79 -9.45
C ALA A 128 -2.17 13.17 -10.68
N ALA A 129 -0.84 13.24 -10.70
CA ALA A 129 -0.02 12.88 -11.86
C ALA A 129 0.33 11.38 -11.91
N TYR A 130 -0.58 10.48 -11.53
CA TYR A 130 -0.37 9.03 -11.57
C TYR A 130 -1.66 8.25 -11.83
N ASP A 131 -1.50 7.08 -12.41
CA ASP A 131 -2.54 6.06 -12.55
C ASP A 131 -2.32 5.00 -11.46
N PRO A 132 -3.23 4.84 -10.48
CA PRO A 132 -3.05 3.94 -9.36
C PRO A 132 -3.03 2.45 -9.74
N ILE A 133 -3.46 2.11 -10.95
CA ILE A 133 -3.48 0.73 -11.44
C ILE A 133 -2.26 0.41 -12.30
N LYS A 134 -1.77 1.40 -13.08
CA LYS A 134 -0.73 1.17 -14.09
C LYS A 134 0.68 1.55 -13.63
N ASP A 135 0.81 2.59 -12.81
CA ASP A 135 2.13 3.16 -12.46
C ASP A 135 2.82 2.42 -11.32
N PHE A 136 2.07 1.65 -10.54
CA PHE A 136 2.58 0.96 -9.35
C PHE A 136 2.05 -0.47 -9.25
N VAL A 137 2.83 -1.30 -8.57
CA VAL A 137 2.42 -2.64 -8.14
C VAL A 137 2.16 -2.60 -6.63
N PRO A 138 0.94 -2.86 -6.16
CA PRO A 138 0.66 -2.98 -4.74
C PRO A 138 1.30 -4.26 -4.18
N LEU A 139 2.08 -4.14 -3.10
CA LEU A 139 2.80 -5.24 -2.48
C LEU A 139 2.04 -5.85 -1.31
N MET A 140 1.58 -4.99 -0.40
CA MET A 140 1.02 -5.44 0.88
C MET A 140 0.11 -4.38 1.50
N VAL A 141 -1.07 -4.76 1.95
CA VAL A 141 -1.83 -3.99 2.93
C VAL A 141 -1.29 -4.34 4.31
N LEU A 142 -0.62 -3.40 4.97
CA LEU A 142 -0.07 -3.61 6.32
C LEU A 142 -1.18 -3.78 7.35
N GLY A 143 -2.15 -2.89 7.32
CA GLY A 143 -3.31 -2.89 8.19
C GLY A 143 -4.38 -1.95 7.68
N ALA A 144 -5.59 -2.10 8.20
CA ALA A 144 -6.73 -1.26 7.88
C ALA A 144 -7.55 -0.98 9.13
N SER A 145 -8.12 0.21 9.19
CA SER A 145 -9.00 0.65 10.26
C SER A 145 -10.31 1.11 9.64
N PRO A 146 -11.45 0.57 10.06
CA PRO A 146 -12.73 1.02 9.54
C PRO A 146 -13.02 2.46 9.97
N ASN A 147 -13.92 3.09 9.25
CA ASN A 147 -14.58 4.28 9.72
C ASN A 147 -15.79 3.89 10.60
N VAL A 148 -16.15 4.73 11.52
CA VAL A 148 -17.29 4.55 12.39
C VAL A 148 -18.18 5.78 12.34
N PHE A 149 -19.47 5.56 12.34
CA PHE A 149 -20.48 6.59 12.48
C PHE A 149 -20.84 6.70 13.96
N VAL A 150 -20.60 7.87 14.54
CA VAL A 150 -20.93 8.12 15.95
C VAL A 150 -21.87 9.32 16.06
N VAL A 151 -22.77 9.24 17.03
CA VAL A 151 -23.66 10.34 17.44
C VAL A 151 -23.31 10.80 18.85
N PRO A 152 -23.67 12.04 19.24
CA PRO A 152 -23.52 12.47 20.62
C PRO A 152 -24.22 11.48 21.58
N GLU A 153 -23.66 11.25 22.77
CA GLU A 153 -24.27 10.33 23.75
C GLU A 153 -25.72 10.69 24.09
N LYS A 154 -26.01 11.99 24.18
CA LYS A 154 -27.33 12.51 24.44
C LYS A 154 -28.29 12.49 23.25
N SER A 155 -27.80 12.06 22.07
CA SER A 155 -28.65 11.98 20.88
C SER A 155 -29.83 11.03 21.10
N PRO A 156 -31.04 11.39 20.65
CA PRO A 156 -32.19 10.48 20.66
C PRO A 156 -31.97 9.28 19.71
N ILE A 157 -31.08 9.42 18.71
CA ILE A 157 -30.79 8.40 17.71
C ILE A 157 -29.96 7.29 18.34
N LYS A 158 -30.40 6.02 18.18
CA LYS A 158 -29.76 4.85 18.77
C LYS A 158 -29.14 3.93 17.75
N SER A 159 -29.48 4.06 16.47
CA SER A 159 -28.96 3.20 15.39
C SER A 159 -28.83 3.97 14.09
N MET A 160 -28.01 3.45 13.17
CA MET A 160 -27.88 4.01 11.81
C MET A 160 -29.19 3.90 11.02
N LYS A 161 -29.97 2.85 11.25
CA LYS A 161 -31.28 2.69 10.60
C LYS A 161 -32.24 3.81 11.03
N GLU A 162 -32.34 4.07 12.33
CA GLU A 162 -33.14 5.19 12.86
C GLU A 162 -32.64 6.54 12.35
N PHE A 163 -31.30 6.73 12.27
CA PHE A 163 -30.71 7.94 11.71
C PHE A 163 -31.19 8.18 10.26
N ILE A 164 -31.14 7.14 9.42
CA ILE A 164 -31.54 7.22 8.01
C ILE A 164 -33.05 7.53 7.89
N GLU A 165 -33.89 6.89 8.71
CA GLU A 165 -35.33 7.13 8.74
C GLU A 165 -35.61 8.61 9.08
N LYS A 166 -35.01 9.11 10.16
CA LYS A 166 -35.17 10.52 10.55
C LYS A 166 -34.59 11.52 9.56
N ALA A 167 -33.49 11.18 8.91
CA ALA A 167 -32.88 12.02 7.89
C ALA A 167 -33.79 12.15 6.65
N LYS A 168 -34.55 11.11 6.29
CA LYS A 168 -35.57 11.16 5.24
C LYS A 168 -36.76 12.02 5.63
N GLU A 169 -37.22 11.93 6.86
CA GLU A 169 -38.33 12.73 7.38
C GLU A 169 -37.97 14.22 7.48
N ASN A 170 -36.74 14.54 7.90
CA ASN A 170 -36.28 15.91 8.16
C ASN A 170 -35.85 16.71 6.94
N GLY A 171 -35.89 16.14 5.73
CA GLY A 171 -35.57 16.87 4.49
C GLY A 171 -34.14 17.41 4.41
N GLY A 172 -33.17 16.81 5.13
CA GLY A 172 -31.77 17.19 5.03
C GLY A 172 -31.25 18.18 6.10
N THR A 173 -31.96 18.35 7.19
CA THR A 173 -31.58 19.29 8.27
C THR A 173 -30.49 18.77 9.20
N PHE A 174 -30.06 17.51 9.07
CA PHE A 174 -28.96 16.95 9.87
C PHE A 174 -27.59 17.49 9.44
N ASN A 175 -26.83 17.98 10.42
CA ASN A 175 -25.43 18.35 10.26
C ASN A 175 -24.54 17.15 10.58
N TRP A 176 -23.65 16.82 9.68
CA TRP A 176 -22.64 15.80 9.93
C TRP A 176 -21.23 16.32 9.67
N THR A 177 -20.25 15.68 10.27
CA THR A 177 -18.85 16.10 10.14
C THR A 177 -17.91 14.93 9.89
N SER A 178 -16.70 15.27 9.48
CA SER A 178 -15.56 14.38 9.29
C SER A 178 -14.26 15.09 9.65
N PRO A 179 -13.10 14.40 9.71
CA PRO A 179 -11.82 15.03 10.00
C PRO A 179 -11.32 16.00 8.92
N GLY A 180 -12.02 16.11 7.79
CA GLY A 180 -11.66 17.06 6.74
C GLY A 180 -12.02 16.58 5.34
N ALA A 181 -11.89 17.51 4.39
CA ALA A 181 -12.18 17.24 2.99
C ALA A 181 -11.25 16.16 2.39
N GLY A 182 -11.81 15.23 1.62
CA GLY A 182 -11.09 14.16 0.95
C GLY A 182 -10.63 13.02 1.85
N THR A 183 -10.95 13.05 3.14
CA THR A 183 -10.65 11.92 4.04
C THR A 183 -11.63 10.76 3.82
N THR A 184 -11.18 9.53 4.08
CA THR A 184 -12.06 8.35 3.99
C THR A 184 -13.29 8.43 4.88
N PRO A 185 -13.26 9.02 6.09
CA PRO A 185 -14.48 9.31 6.83
C PRO A 185 -15.46 10.22 6.09
N GLN A 186 -15.01 11.29 5.42
CA GLN A 186 -15.90 12.12 4.61
C GLN A 186 -16.50 11.30 3.47
N LEU A 187 -15.67 10.56 2.73
CA LEU A 187 -16.15 9.72 1.63
C LEU A 187 -17.17 8.68 2.09
N ALA A 188 -17.00 8.12 3.31
CA ALA A 188 -17.97 7.22 3.91
C ALA A 188 -19.33 7.91 4.17
N GLY A 189 -19.34 9.15 4.66
CA GLY A 189 -20.55 9.94 4.83
C GLY A 189 -21.24 10.26 3.50
N GLU A 190 -20.49 10.66 2.49
CA GLU A 190 -21.04 10.89 1.13
C GLU A 190 -21.57 9.59 0.50
N LEU A 191 -20.88 8.48 0.75
CA LEU A 191 -21.32 7.17 0.24
C LEU A 191 -22.66 6.76 0.86
N ILE A 192 -22.88 6.99 2.16
CA ILE A 192 -24.18 6.79 2.81
C ILE A 192 -25.26 7.64 2.15
N LYS A 193 -25.02 8.94 1.90
CA LYS A 193 -25.97 9.79 1.18
C LYS A 193 -26.32 9.19 -0.18
N LEU A 194 -25.29 8.76 -0.92
CA LEU A 194 -25.46 8.18 -2.25
C LEU A 194 -26.26 6.87 -2.24
N ARG A 195 -25.97 5.96 -1.30
CA ARG A 195 -26.63 4.64 -1.21
C ARG A 195 -28.03 4.67 -0.62
N THR A 196 -28.34 5.66 0.23
CA THR A 196 -29.63 5.74 0.95
C THR A 196 -30.54 6.83 0.45
N GLY A 197 -30.03 7.77 -0.35
CA GLY A 197 -30.76 8.95 -0.84
C GLY A 197 -31.02 10.03 0.21
N ILE A 198 -30.50 9.89 1.44
CA ILE A 198 -30.66 10.91 2.49
C ILE A 198 -29.87 12.17 2.15
N GLN A 199 -30.35 13.31 2.66
CA GLN A 199 -29.64 14.57 2.59
C GLN A 199 -29.09 14.90 3.98
N MET A 200 -27.82 15.39 4.01
CA MET A 200 -27.14 15.86 5.22
C MET A 200 -26.19 16.99 4.83
N GLN A 201 -26.08 18.00 5.69
CA GLN A 201 -25.15 19.10 5.49
C GLN A 201 -23.78 18.73 6.07
N HIS A 202 -22.73 18.64 5.23
CA HIS A 202 -21.37 18.44 5.71
C HIS A 202 -20.78 19.73 6.30
N ILE A 203 -20.30 19.64 7.53
CA ILE A 203 -19.59 20.71 8.22
C ILE A 203 -18.11 20.29 8.32
N PRO A 204 -17.21 20.80 7.47
CA PRO A 204 -15.81 20.40 7.48
C PRO A 204 -15.05 20.99 8.65
N PHE A 205 -14.17 20.20 9.26
CA PHE A 205 -13.23 20.66 10.28
C PHE A 205 -11.78 20.37 9.86
N PRO A 206 -10.80 21.13 10.34
CA PRO A 206 -9.39 20.94 10.01
C PRO A 206 -8.74 19.85 10.88
N GLY A 207 -9.26 18.62 10.81
CA GLY A 207 -8.73 17.47 11.54
C GLY A 207 -9.69 16.82 12.53
N ALA A 208 -9.27 15.66 13.05
CA ALA A 208 -10.10 14.85 13.95
C ALA A 208 -10.41 15.53 15.29
N GLY A 209 -9.46 16.28 15.87
CA GLY A 209 -9.65 16.95 17.15
C GLY A 209 -10.82 17.95 17.15
N PRO A 210 -10.84 18.97 16.29
CA PRO A 210 -11.97 19.90 16.16
C PRO A 210 -13.30 19.20 15.82
N ALA A 211 -13.31 18.21 14.93
CA ALA A 211 -14.51 17.43 14.60
C ALA A 211 -15.05 16.65 15.83
N THR A 212 -14.15 16.08 16.62
CA THR A 212 -14.48 15.40 17.87
C THR A 212 -15.10 16.37 18.88
N ASN A 213 -14.55 17.56 19.03
CA ASN A 213 -15.12 18.58 19.93
C ASN A 213 -16.52 19.00 19.48
N ALA A 214 -16.78 19.09 18.18
CA ALA A 214 -18.09 19.43 17.65
C ALA A 214 -19.16 18.38 17.99
N VAL A 215 -18.84 17.08 17.86
CA VAL A 215 -19.79 16.02 18.24
C VAL A 215 -20.01 15.94 19.74
N LEU A 216 -18.96 16.14 20.53
CA LEU A 216 -19.09 16.18 22.00
C LEU A 216 -19.95 17.35 22.49
N ALA A 217 -19.83 18.50 21.81
CA ALA A 217 -20.67 19.69 22.13
C ALA A 217 -22.09 19.56 21.59
N GLY A 218 -22.40 18.56 20.75
CA GLY A 218 -23.73 18.40 20.13
C GLY A 218 -24.02 19.45 19.06
N THR A 219 -23.00 20.11 18.50
CA THR A 219 -23.16 21.07 17.40
C THR A 219 -23.31 20.41 16.03
N VAL A 220 -23.04 19.11 15.96
CA VAL A 220 -23.31 18.24 14.81
C VAL A 220 -24.05 16.99 15.29
N ASP A 221 -24.90 16.46 14.43
CA ASP A 221 -25.76 15.31 14.74
C ASP A 221 -25.05 13.97 14.53
N LEU A 222 -24.09 13.94 13.59
CA LEU A 222 -23.34 12.74 13.23
C LEU A 222 -21.88 13.11 12.98
N TYR A 223 -20.97 12.25 13.42
CA TYR A 223 -19.56 12.31 13.10
C TYR A 223 -19.12 11.00 12.47
N THR A 224 -18.57 11.07 11.28
CA THR A 224 -17.87 9.94 10.64
C THR A 224 -16.39 10.07 10.91
N ALA A 225 -15.83 9.12 11.64
CA ALA A 225 -14.45 9.14 12.13
C ALA A 225 -13.69 7.89 11.73
N ASN A 226 -12.35 7.98 11.66
CA ASN A 226 -11.53 6.78 11.76
C ASN A 226 -11.66 6.23 13.20
N ILE A 227 -11.87 4.93 13.33
CA ILE A 227 -12.22 4.32 14.62
C ILE A 227 -11.13 4.55 15.68
N GLY A 228 -9.85 4.49 15.28
CA GLY A 228 -8.73 4.74 16.20
C GLY A 228 -8.73 6.13 16.81
N SER A 229 -9.36 7.13 16.16
CA SER A 229 -9.42 8.51 16.68
C SER A 229 -10.53 8.74 17.71
N VAL A 230 -11.51 7.84 17.80
CA VAL A 230 -12.68 7.97 18.68
C VAL A 230 -12.89 6.79 19.63
N GLN A 231 -12.07 5.76 19.55
CA GLN A 231 -12.20 4.55 20.38
C GLN A 231 -12.28 4.90 21.86
N GLY A 232 -11.37 5.72 22.38
CA GLY A 232 -11.36 6.10 23.79
C GLY A 232 -12.62 6.91 24.21
N LEU A 233 -13.27 7.60 23.28
CA LEU A 233 -14.53 8.30 23.56
C LEU A 233 -15.72 7.35 23.59
N ILE A 234 -15.69 6.33 22.74
CA ILE A 234 -16.69 5.26 22.73
C ILE A 234 -16.59 4.46 24.03
N ASP A 235 -15.38 4.02 24.39
CA ASP A 235 -15.12 3.28 25.63
C ASP A 235 -15.51 4.09 26.88
N GLY A 236 -15.32 5.42 26.83
CA GLY A 236 -15.71 6.35 27.88
C GLY A 236 -17.19 6.76 27.85
N GLY A 237 -18.02 6.22 26.95
CA GLY A 237 -19.45 6.55 26.83
C GLY A 237 -19.74 8.01 26.50
N LYS A 238 -18.82 8.70 25.80
CA LYS A 238 -18.97 10.11 25.42
C LYS A 238 -19.67 10.28 24.08
N VAL A 239 -19.57 9.29 23.23
CA VAL A 239 -20.25 9.19 21.94
C VAL A 239 -20.77 7.76 21.76
N ARG A 240 -21.83 7.61 20.97
CA ARG A 240 -22.43 6.31 20.67
C ARG A 240 -22.10 5.91 19.24
N PRO A 241 -21.42 4.78 19.02
CA PRO A 241 -21.25 4.21 17.69
C PRO A 241 -22.55 3.60 17.19
N ILE A 242 -22.92 3.85 15.94
CA ILE A 242 -24.16 3.38 15.34
C ILE A 242 -23.98 2.51 14.09
N ALA A 243 -22.83 2.55 13.46
CA ALA A 243 -22.41 1.62 12.41
C ALA A 243 -20.89 1.72 12.15
N VAL A 244 -20.31 0.64 11.61
CA VAL A 244 -18.94 0.61 11.09
C VAL A 244 -18.97 0.34 9.59
N THR A 245 -17.92 0.81 8.89
CA THR A 245 -17.81 0.70 7.43
C THR A 245 -17.05 -0.53 6.97
N SER A 246 -16.58 -1.36 7.89
CA SER A 246 -15.86 -2.60 7.56
C SER A 246 -16.82 -3.70 7.08
N LYS A 247 -16.27 -4.66 6.35
CA LYS A 247 -17.00 -5.85 5.87
C LYS A 247 -17.50 -6.73 7.01
N THR A 248 -16.77 -6.78 8.11
CA THR A 248 -17.12 -7.53 9.32
C THR A 248 -17.17 -6.57 10.50
N ARG A 249 -17.93 -6.93 11.54
CA ARG A 249 -17.98 -6.13 12.78
C ARG A 249 -16.58 -5.93 13.36
N TRP A 250 -16.37 -4.76 13.93
CA TRP A 250 -15.12 -4.43 14.59
C TRP A 250 -14.99 -5.20 15.91
N ALA A 251 -13.95 -6.03 16.04
CA ALA A 251 -13.81 -6.93 17.20
C ALA A 251 -13.90 -6.24 18.57
N PRO A 252 -13.34 -5.03 18.79
CA PRO A 252 -13.54 -4.30 20.04
C PRO A 252 -14.95 -3.76 20.27
N MET A 253 -15.81 -3.77 19.25
CA MET A 253 -17.22 -3.29 19.32
C MET A 253 -18.15 -4.28 18.63
N PRO A 254 -18.31 -5.51 19.16
CA PRO A 254 -19.05 -6.58 18.48
C PRO A 254 -20.55 -6.29 18.34
N ASP A 255 -21.09 -5.39 19.14
CA ASP A 255 -22.51 -5.01 19.11
C ASP A 255 -22.83 -3.95 18.04
N VAL A 256 -21.81 -3.29 17.47
CA VAL A 256 -21.99 -2.27 16.43
C VAL A 256 -22.09 -2.95 15.07
N PRO A 257 -23.22 -2.78 14.33
CA PRO A 257 -23.41 -3.42 13.06
C PRO A 257 -22.55 -2.82 11.97
N THR A 258 -22.25 -3.63 10.94
CA THR A 258 -21.71 -3.11 9.67
C THR A 258 -22.82 -2.48 8.83
N LEU A 259 -22.45 -1.65 7.87
CA LEU A 259 -23.41 -1.07 6.92
C LEU A 259 -24.10 -2.16 6.10
N ASP A 260 -23.37 -3.22 5.74
CA ASP A 260 -23.89 -4.35 4.99
C ASP A 260 -24.98 -5.12 5.75
N GLU A 261 -24.80 -5.34 7.06
CA GLU A 261 -25.77 -6.01 7.93
C GLU A 261 -27.10 -5.25 8.06
N ILE A 262 -27.08 -3.93 7.91
CA ILE A 262 -28.28 -3.08 7.95
C ILE A 262 -28.86 -2.78 6.56
N GLY A 263 -28.34 -3.48 5.52
CA GLY A 263 -28.90 -3.43 4.16
C GLY A 263 -28.30 -2.32 3.28
N ILE A 264 -27.24 -1.63 3.70
CA ILE A 264 -26.55 -0.62 2.89
C ILE A 264 -25.37 -1.30 2.21
N LYS A 265 -25.60 -1.77 1.00
CA LYS A 265 -24.60 -2.49 0.19
C LYS A 265 -23.61 -1.54 -0.48
N ASP A 266 -22.43 -2.07 -0.81
CA ASP A 266 -21.36 -1.34 -1.50
C ASP A 266 -21.00 -0.01 -0.83
N ALA A 267 -20.99 0.01 0.51
CA ALA A 267 -20.67 1.15 1.34
C ALA A 267 -19.45 0.91 2.25
N GLU A 268 -18.68 -0.12 1.95
CA GLU A 268 -17.42 -0.39 2.64
C GLU A 268 -16.44 0.76 2.39
N SER A 269 -15.84 1.23 3.45
CA SER A 269 -14.83 2.30 3.41
C SER A 269 -13.95 2.20 4.64
N ASP A 270 -12.67 1.99 4.45
CA ASP A 270 -11.71 1.97 5.54
C ASP A 270 -10.47 2.81 5.21
N THR A 271 -9.68 3.07 6.23
CA THR A 271 -8.37 3.70 6.07
C THR A 271 -7.31 2.61 6.17
N PHE A 272 -6.80 2.15 5.05
CA PHE A 272 -5.71 1.18 5.02
C PHE A 272 -4.34 1.85 4.86
N GLN A 273 -3.27 1.12 5.19
CA GLN A 273 -1.89 1.49 4.94
C GLN A 273 -1.28 0.47 3.98
N GLY A 274 -0.89 0.93 2.81
CA GLY A 274 -0.38 0.08 1.73
C GLY A 274 1.09 0.33 1.42
N VAL A 275 1.79 -0.74 1.04
CA VAL A 275 3.15 -0.70 0.50
C VAL A 275 3.08 -0.98 -0.99
N TYR A 276 3.79 -0.18 -1.79
CA TYR A 276 3.81 -0.29 -3.25
C TYR A 276 5.23 -0.20 -3.78
N VAL A 277 5.45 -0.76 -4.98
CA VAL A 277 6.64 -0.53 -5.81
C VAL A 277 6.24 0.05 -7.15
N LEU A 278 7.19 0.61 -7.90
CA LEU A 278 6.92 1.07 -9.27
C LEU A 278 6.58 -0.11 -10.19
N ALA A 279 5.69 0.14 -11.13
CA ALA A 279 5.49 -0.77 -12.26
C ALA A 279 6.81 -0.96 -13.03
N GLY A 280 7.09 -2.19 -13.44
CA GLY A 280 8.39 -2.55 -14.05
C GLY A 280 9.43 -3.08 -13.06
N THR A 281 9.16 -3.06 -11.74
CA THR A 281 10.01 -3.77 -10.75
C THR A 281 10.04 -5.26 -11.09
N PRO A 282 11.24 -5.90 -11.11
CA PRO A 282 11.37 -7.31 -11.45
C PRO A 282 10.53 -8.22 -10.54
N GLN A 283 9.84 -9.20 -11.12
CA GLN A 283 8.95 -10.10 -10.38
C GLN A 283 9.64 -10.80 -9.19
N PRO A 284 10.89 -11.31 -9.29
CA PRO A 284 11.58 -11.91 -8.14
C PRO A 284 11.76 -10.95 -6.95
N VAL A 285 11.91 -9.64 -7.23
CA VAL A 285 12.00 -8.59 -6.19
C VAL A 285 10.65 -8.40 -5.52
N ILE A 286 9.56 -8.32 -6.30
CA ILE A 286 8.19 -8.22 -5.80
C ILE A 286 7.87 -9.41 -4.89
N ASP A 287 8.15 -10.62 -5.36
CA ASP A 287 7.87 -11.86 -4.62
C ASP A 287 8.66 -11.93 -3.31
N ARG A 288 9.95 -11.53 -3.34
CA ARG A 288 10.78 -11.49 -2.14
C ARG A 288 10.25 -10.49 -1.12
N LEU A 289 9.94 -9.27 -1.53
CA LEU A 289 9.41 -8.23 -0.63
C LEU A 289 8.05 -8.63 -0.05
N ALA A 290 7.13 -9.12 -0.88
CA ALA A 290 5.81 -9.56 -0.44
C ALA A 290 5.89 -10.72 0.55
N LYS A 291 6.76 -11.71 0.30
CA LYS A 291 7.00 -12.85 1.19
C LYS A 291 7.48 -12.39 2.58
N GLU A 292 8.50 -11.53 2.64
CA GLU A 292 9.06 -11.08 3.90
C GLU A 292 8.07 -10.20 4.68
N LEU A 293 7.36 -9.28 4.01
CA LEU A 293 6.30 -8.48 4.64
C LEU A 293 5.18 -9.38 5.20
N SER A 294 4.74 -10.38 4.46
CA SER A 294 3.73 -11.32 4.94
C SER A 294 4.17 -12.09 6.18
N ALA A 295 5.43 -12.57 6.18
CA ALA A 295 5.99 -13.27 7.34
C ALA A 295 6.10 -12.38 8.58
N ILE A 296 6.48 -11.11 8.40
CA ILE A 296 6.56 -10.11 9.48
C ILE A 296 5.16 -9.84 10.06
N LEU A 297 4.17 -9.61 9.20
CA LEU A 297 2.81 -9.30 9.61
C LEU A 297 2.09 -10.50 10.26
N ALA A 298 2.54 -11.73 10.00
CA ALA A 298 2.02 -12.92 10.66
C ALA A 298 2.45 -13.05 12.14
N ARG A 299 3.52 -12.35 12.54
CA ARG A 299 4.07 -12.42 13.90
C ARG A 299 3.10 -11.89 14.95
N PRO A 300 2.92 -12.59 16.10
CA PRO A 300 2.00 -12.14 17.15
C PRO A 300 2.36 -10.76 17.74
N ASP A 301 3.65 -10.50 17.97
CA ASP A 301 4.13 -9.22 18.51
C ASP A 301 3.86 -8.03 17.56
N VAL A 302 3.93 -8.26 16.24
CA VAL A 302 3.62 -7.27 15.23
C VAL A 302 2.11 -7.02 15.19
N LYS A 303 1.29 -8.07 15.17
CA LYS A 303 -0.18 -7.96 15.22
C LYS A 303 -0.65 -7.17 16.44
N GLU A 304 -0.08 -7.45 17.61
CA GLU A 304 -0.40 -6.73 18.84
C GLU A 304 -0.05 -5.23 18.74
N LYS A 305 1.14 -4.89 18.21
CA LYS A 305 1.55 -3.49 18.02
C LYS A 305 0.64 -2.75 17.04
N PHE A 306 0.26 -3.39 15.94
CA PHE A 306 -0.69 -2.83 14.99
C PHE A 306 -2.09 -2.63 15.61
N ALA A 307 -2.57 -3.61 16.37
CA ALA A 307 -3.86 -3.49 17.05
C ALA A 307 -3.88 -2.34 18.07
N LYS A 308 -2.79 -2.14 18.83
CA LYS A 308 -2.64 -1.03 19.80
C LYS A 308 -2.76 0.36 19.19
N ILE A 309 -2.39 0.52 17.91
CA ILE A 309 -2.55 1.80 17.19
C ILE A 309 -3.88 1.90 16.43
N GLY A 310 -4.83 1.00 16.68
CA GLY A 310 -6.14 0.97 16.01
C GLY A 310 -6.07 0.61 14.52
N LEU A 311 -5.02 -0.10 14.10
CA LEU A 311 -4.77 -0.48 12.72
C LEU A 311 -4.47 -2.00 12.63
N PRO A 312 -5.44 -2.89 12.93
CA PRO A 312 -5.19 -4.32 12.88
C PRO A 312 -4.62 -4.76 11.53
N VAL A 313 -3.72 -5.74 11.60
CA VAL A 313 -3.06 -6.31 10.42
C VAL A 313 -4.09 -6.93 9.48
N VAL A 314 -3.96 -6.63 8.19
CA VAL A 314 -4.75 -7.22 7.10
C VAL A 314 -3.91 -8.24 6.32
N ALA A 315 -2.69 -7.88 5.97
CA ALA A 315 -1.72 -8.70 5.24
C ALA A 315 -2.21 -9.18 3.85
N ASP A 316 -3.02 -8.36 3.16
CA ASP A 316 -3.39 -8.64 1.77
C ASP A 316 -2.17 -8.45 0.87
N GLY A 317 -1.72 -9.54 0.27
CA GLY A 317 -0.61 -9.56 -0.68
C GLY A 317 -0.98 -8.99 -2.07
N PRO A 318 -0.04 -9.03 -3.05
CA PRO A 318 -0.16 -8.28 -4.30
C PRO A 318 -1.48 -8.49 -5.06
N ALA A 319 -1.94 -9.74 -5.19
CA ALA A 319 -3.15 -10.06 -5.95
C ALA A 319 -4.43 -9.57 -5.26
N ALA A 320 -4.55 -9.76 -3.94
CA ALA A 320 -5.70 -9.30 -3.17
C ALA A 320 -5.71 -7.76 -3.09
N PHE A 321 -4.54 -7.16 -2.88
CA PHE A 321 -4.41 -5.71 -2.84
C PHE A 321 -4.70 -5.05 -4.19
N MET A 322 -4.27 -5.63 -5.32
CA MET A 322 -4.62 -5.12 -6.65
C MET A 322 -6.13 -5.18 -6.90
N LYS A 323 -6.81 -6.26 -6.51
CA LYS A 323 -8.28 -6.35 -6.58
C LYS A 323 -8.96 -5.24 -5.79
N ARG A 324 -8.43 -4.95 -4.60
CA ARG A 324 -8.89 -3.83 -3.77
C ARG A 324 -8.72 -2.48 -4.48
N VAL A 325 -7.54 -2.20 -5.03
CA VAL A 325 -7.28 -0.96 -5.79
C VAL A 325 -8.24 -0.83 -6.98
N GLN A 326 -8.43 -1.91 -7.75
CA GLN A 326 -9.34 -1.93 -8.90
C GLN A 326 -10.81 -1.71 -8.53
N HIS A 327 -11.22 -2.11 -7.33
CA HIS A 327 -12.56 -1.88 -6.81
C HIS A 327 -12.74 -0.46 -6.24
N GLU A 328 -11.79 0.00 -5.43
CA GLU A 328 -11.93 1.26 -4.70
C GLU A 328 -11.74 2.50 -5.59
N VAL A 329 -10.86 2.44 -6.60
CA VAL A 329 -10.62 3.59 -7.50
C VAL A 329 -11.91 4.05 -8.20
N PRO A 330 -12.68 3.19 -8.90
CA PRO A 330 -13.93 3.61 -9.51
C PRO A 330 -15.01 3.97 -8.48
N THR A 331 -15.06 3.30 -7.33
CA THR A 331 -16.01 3.59 -6.26
C THR A 331 -15.80 5.01 -5.72
N TYR A 332 -14.57 5.36 -5.36
CA TYR A 332 -14.29 6.72 -4.87
C TYR A 332 -14.44 7.77 -5.96
N LYS A 333 -14.15 7.43 -7.23
CA LYS A 333 -14.42 8.33 -8.34
C LYS A 333 -15.91 8.68 -8.43
N GLU A 334 -16.79 7.68 -8.35
CA GLU A 334 -18.24 7.88 -8.35
C GLU A 334 -18.68 8.82 -7.21
N VAL A 335 -18.20 8.56 -6.01
CA VAL A 335 -18.54 9.36 -4.80
C VAL A 335 -18.06 10.80 -4.96
N ILE A 336 -16.81 11.00 -5.35
CA ILE A 336 -16.18 12.32 -5.50
C ILE A 336 -16.89 13.13 -6.58
N ASP A 337 -17.19 12.54 -7.74
CA ASP A 337 -17.87 13.19 -8.84
C ASP A 337 -19.30 13.59 -8.45
N LYS A 338 -20.07 12.70 -7.83
CA LYS A 338 -21.45 12.96 -7.40
C LYS A 338 -21.55 13.97 -6.25
N ALA A 339 -20.57 13.98 -5.36
CA ALA A 339 -20.52 14.91 -4.24
C ALA A 339 -19.83 16.25 -4.57
N GLY A 340 -19.25 16.39 -5.77
CA GLY A 340 -18.57 17.61 -6.19
C GLY A 340 -17.32 17.95 -5.38
N LEU A 341 -16.57 16.94 -4.90
CA LEU A 341 -15.49 17.12 -3.92
C LEU A 341 -14.12 17.46 -4.54
N ARG A 342 -14.02 17.68 -5.85
CA ARG A 342 -12.71 17.90 -6.52
C ARG A 342 -11.96 19.09 -5.95
N ILE A 343 -10.66 18.89 -5.67
CA ILE A 343 -9.71 19.91 -5.24
C ILE A 343 -8.88 20.36 -6.44
N GLN A 344 -8.81 21.67 -6.64
CA GLN A 344 -8.06 22.31 -7.73
C GLN A 344 -6.56 22.36 -7.46
#